data_bcf39f53d9df6338d82892c1cb72a062
#
_entry.id   bcf39f53d9df6338d82892c1cb72a062
#
_cell.length_a   1.000
_cell.length_b   1.000
_cell.length_c   1.000
_cell.angle_alpha   90.00
_cell.angle_beta   90.00
_cell.angle_gamma   90.00
#
_symmetry.space_group_name_H-M   'P 1'
#
loop_
_entity.id
_entity.type
_entity.pdbx_description
1 polymer ?
#
loop_
_entity_poly.entity_id
_entity_poly.type
_entity_poly.pdbx_seq_one_letter_code
_entity_poly.pdbx_strand_id
1 'polypeptide(L)'
;MPKLEVLEKPDEVRKIDCRNMLGLCEKMPEFCRDALKRAEKAKVTYKQPGNVVIAGMGGSAIGGELLKDWLHDKASIPIEVCRDYALPAYVDEESLIIAVSYSGETEETLSAFLQAVKRRCMIVTVSSGGHLGAFSQKLEIPYIQIPEGFVPRAAIAYLFFPLVTVMERIGVVKETGEVEESLQVLREVSKENALSVAFKKNRAKKLASEIESTIPIVYGFRQYSAVARRLKCQFNENSKVPSKFDLFSELNHNEVVGWEASDHLTKNFSIVFLRDPKEPPEIKHRIQITKRIVSPKVSKVLEIQAVGKKKLAKMLSAQYVGDFTSIYLALLRGVDPSPTKTISYLKQEMKKKHDMTEWLEEEIKRLE
;
A
#
# COMPACT_ATOMS: atom_id res chain seq x y z
N MET A 1 -11.14 -2.04 30.05
CA MET A 1 -11.49 -3.45 29.78
C MET A 1 -12.74 -3.65 28.90
N PRO A 2 -13.83 -2.87 29.00
CA PRO A 2 -15.01 -3.09 28.12
C PRO A 2 -14.72 -2.99 26.61
N LYS A 3 -13.78 -2.15 26.20
CA LYS A 3 -13.43 -1.95 24.79
C LYS A 3 -12.77 -3.18 24.12
N LEU A 4 -11.96 -3.96 24.86
CA LEU A 4 -11.30 -5.14 24.29
C LEU A 4 -12.29 -6.28 23.97
N GLU A 5 -13.40 -6.34 24.69
CA GLU A 5 -14.42 -7.37 24.49
C GLU A 5 -15.06 -7.30 23.09
N VAL A 6 -15.08 -6.12 22.46
CA VAL A 6 -15.61 -5.97 21.09
C VAL A 6 -14.87 -6.87 20.10
N LEU A 7 -13.56 -7.03 20.28
CA LEU A 7 -12.72 -7.87 19.37
C LEU A 7 -12.95 -9.37 19.55
N GLU A 8 -13.66 -9.80 20.61
CA GLU A 8 -14.01 -11.19 20.89
C GLU A 8 -15.47 -11.52 20.53
N LYS A 9 -16.25 -10.51 20.09
CA LYS A 9 -17.68 -10.62 19.80
C LYS A 9 -17.97 -10.34 18.32
N PRO A 10 -18.07 -11.37 17.45
CA PRO A 10 -18.28 -11.18 16.01
C PRO A 10 -19.49 -10.30 15.66
N ASP A 11 -20.56 -10.37 16.46
CA ASP A 11 -21.76 -9.57 16.23
C ASP A 11 -21.53 -8.07 16.47
N GLU A 12 -20.75 -7.73 17.51
CA GLU A 12 -20.37 -6.33 17.77
C GLU A 12 -19.43 -5.81 16.68
N VAL A 13 -18.49 -6.65 16.21
CA VAL A 13 -17.62 -6.30 15.09
C VAL A 13 -18.44 -5.98 13.84
N ARG A 14 -19.43 -6.82 13.50
CA ARG A 14 -20.29 -6.60 12.32
C ARG A 14 -21.11 -5.31 12.40
N LYS A 15 -21.50 -4.85 13.58
CA LYS A 15 -22.20 -3.57 13.77
C LYS A 15 -21.31 -2.38 13.45
N ILE A 16 -20.00 -2.48 13.67
CA ILE A 16 -19.04 -1.40 13.43
C ILE A 16 -18.47 -1.48 12.01
N ASP A 17 -18.04 -2.65 11.57
CA ASP A 17 -17.43 -2.91 10.25
C ASP A 17 -18.52 -3.17 9.19
N CYS A 18 -19.23 -2.11 8.80
CA CYS A 18 -20.42 -2.20 7.94
C CYS A 18 -20.15 -2.77 6.53
N ARG A 19 -18.90 -2.70 6.05
CA ARG A 19 -18.50 -3.24 4.74
C ARG A 19 -17.61 -4.47 4.84
N ASN A 20 -17.53 -5.08 6.02
CA ASN A 20 -16.75 -6.28 6.27
C ASN A 20 -15.26 -6.14 5.84
N MET A 21 -14.64 -5.00 6.17
CA MET A 21 -13.24 -4.75 5.87
C MET A 21 -12.31 -5.80 6.46
N LEU A 22 -12.65 -6.29 7.67
CA LEU A 22 -11.90 -7.36 8.31
C LEU A 22 -11.97 -8.66 7.52
N GLY A 23 -13.16 -9.07 7.07
CA GLY A 23 -13.33 -10.25 6.24
C GLY A 23 -12.65 -10.11 4.86
N LEU A 24 -12.64 -8.90 4.27
CA LEU A 24 -11.85 -8.63 3.06
C LEU A 24 -10.36 -8.76 3.35
N CYS A 25 -9.89 -8.27 4.50
CA CYS A 25 -8.51 -8.43 4.92
C CYS A 25 -8.16 -9.93 5.08
N GLU A 26 -8.98 -10.72 5.75
CA GLU A 26 -8.76 -12.17 5.93
C GLU A 26 -8.63 -12.93 4.60
N LYS A 27 -9.33 -12.52 3.56
CA LYS A 27 -9.33 -13.12 2.22
C LYS A 27 -8.19 -12.62 1.30
N MET A 28 -7.31 -11.76 1.77
CA MET A 28 -6.23 -11.22 0.94
C MET A 28 -5.38 -12.31 0.23
N PRO A 29 -5.03 -13.47 0.84
CA PRO A 29 -4.28 -14.51 0.15
C PRO A 29 -5.00 -15.11 -1.07
N GLU A 30 -6.33 -15.16 -1.04
CA GLU A 30 -7.16 -15.63 -2.15
C GLU A 30 -7.19 -14.58 -3.27
N PHE A 31 -7.30 -13.30 -2.91
CA PHE A 31 -7.25 -12.19 -3.85
C PHE A 31 -5.91 -12.08 -4.56
N CYS A 32 -4.79 -12.39 -3.89
CA CYS A 32 -3.47 -12.44 -4.51
C CYS A 32 -3.42 -13.48 -5.65
N ARG A 33 -3.98 -14.67 -5.45
CA ARG A 33 -4.05 -15.70 -6.48
C ARG A 33 -4.95 -15.32 -7.65
N ASP A 34 -6.10 -14.72 -7.38
CA ASP A 34 -6.99 -14.23 -8.44
C ASP A 34 -6.32 -13.10 -9.23
N ALA A 35 -5.62 -12.18 -8.56
CA ALA A 35 -4.89 -11.10 -9.20
C ALA A 35 -3.83 -11.59 -10.20
N LEU A 36 -3.05 -12.61 -9.81
CA LEU A 36 -2.08 -13.25 -10.71
C LEU A 36 -2.76 -13.87 -11.93
N LYS A 37 -3.81 -14.67 -11.73
CA LYS A 37 -4.58 -15.30 -12.83
C LYS A 37 -5.18 -14.26 -13.79
N ARG A 38 -5.61 -13.10 -13.31
CA ARG A 38 -6.12 -12.01 -14.15
C ARG A 38 -5.01 -11.38 -14.97
N ALA A 39 -3.87 -11.11 -14.34
CA ALA A 39 -2.71 -10.53 -15.00
C ALA A 39 -2.15 -11.44 -16.10
N GLU A 40 -2.20 -12.75 -15.92
CA GLU A 40 -1.79 -13.73 -16.93
C GLU A 40 -2.60 -13.67 -18.24
N LYS A 41 -3.81 -13.12 -18.22
CA LYS A 41 -4.65 -12.98 -19.43
C LYS A 41 -4.28 -11.79 -20.30
N ALA A 42 -3.63 -10.77 -19.73
CA ALA A 42 -3.25 -9.59 -20.47
C ALA A 42 -2.08 -9.89 -21.42
N LYS A 43 -2.17 -9.46 -22.67
CA LYS A 43 -1.12 -9.64 -23.67
C LYS A 43 -0.10 -8.51 -23.57
N VAL A 44 0.90 -8.65 -22.70
CA VAL A 44 2.02 -7.71 -22.58
C VAL A 44 3.20 -8.30 -23.34
N THR A 45 3.54 -7.71 -24.49
CA THR A 45 4.57 -8.21 -25.42
C THR A 45 5.68 -7.19 -25.67
N TYR A 46 5.84 -6.23 -24.79
CA TYR A 46 6.87 -5.20 -24.91
C TYR A 46 8.28 -5.77 -24.71
N LYS A 47 9.25 -5.18 -25.41
CA LYS A 47 10.67 -5.39 -25.09
C LYS A 47 10.99 -4.84 -23.70
N GLN A 48 12.15 -5.18 -23.18
CA GLN A 48 12.63 -4.59 -21.92
C GLN A 48 12.78 -3.08 -22.09
N PRO A 49 12.12 -2.26 -21.24
CA PRO A 49 12.19 -0.80 -21.31
C PRO A 49 13.50 -0.25 -20.72
N GLY A 50 13.81 1.01 -21.03
CA GLY A 50 14.90 1.74 -20.38
C GLY A 50 14.61 2.12 -18.93
N ASN A 51 13.35 2.34 -18.59
CA ASN A 51 12.87 2.62 -17.24
C ASN A 51 11.38 2.26 -17.11
N VAL A 52 10.90 2.17 -15.87
CA VAL A 52 9.48 1.92 -15.55
C VAL A 52 8.96 3.03 -14.66
N VAL A 53 7.85 3.66 -15.06
CA VAL A 53 7.13 4.61 -14.21
C VAL A 53 5.74 4.08 -13.91
N ILE A 54 5.42 3.93 -12.63
CA ILE A 54 4.10 3.50 -12.16
C ILE A 54 3.33 4.74 -11.76
N ALA A 55 2.34 5.13 -12.58
CA ALA A 55 1.50 6.29 -12.32
C ALA A 55 0.25 5.88 -11.55
N GLY A 56 0.03 6.48 -10.38
CA GLY A 56 -1.12 6.16 -9.52
C GLY A 56 -1.15 6.95 -8.24
N MET A 57 -2.30 6.94 -7.56
CA MET A 57 -2.51 7.66 -6.29
C MET A 57 -2.92 6.71 -5.15
N GLY A 58 -2.67 7.09 -3.90
CA GLY A 58 -3.12 6.37 -2.72
C GLY A 58 -2.81 4.86 -2.73
N GLY A 59 -3.85 4.02 -2.65
CA GLY A 59 -3.71 2.56 -2.69
C GLY A 59 -3.11 2.02 -3.99
N SER A 60 -3.38 2.69 -5.13
CA SER A 60 -2.82 2.32 -6.43
C SER A 60 -1.31 2.59 -6.49
N ALA A 61 -0.85 3.72 -5.96
CA ALA A 61 0.57 4.04 -5.89
C ALA A 61 1.36 3.14 -4.92
N ILE A 62 0.75 2.70 -3.82
CA ILE A 62 1.40 1.80 -2.84
C ILE A 62 1.80 0.46 -3.46
N GLY A 63 1.00 -0.08 -4.39
CA GLY A 63 1.40 -1.26 -5.16
C GLY A 63 2.72 -1.06 -5.90
N GLY A 64 2.88 0.10 -6.55
CA GLY A 64 4.11 0.50 -7.22
C GLY A 64 5.29 0.68 -6.28
N GLU A 65 5.09 1.29 -5.10
CA GLU A 65 6.14 1.43 -4.08
C GLU A 65 6.61 0.08 -3.54
N LEU A 66 5.68 -0.84 -3.27
CA LEU A 66 6.03 -2.20 -2.85
C LEU A 66 6.84 -2.92 -3.92
N LEU A 67 6.48 -2.75 -5.20
CA LEU A 67 7.23 -3.30 -6.32
C LEU A 67 8.64 -2.71 -6.38
N LYS A 68 8.77 -1.39 -6.30
CA LYS A 68 10.05 -0.67 -6.29
C LYS A 68 10.96 -1.16 -5.15
N ASP A 69 10.43 -1.25 -3.92
CA ASP A 69 11.19 -1.72 -2.76
C ASP A 69 11.60 -3.20 -2.91
N TRP A 70 10.72 -4.05 -3.45
CA TRP A 70 11.03 -5.44 -3.70
C TRP A 70 12.11 -5.63 -4.76
N LEU A 71 12.07 -4.82 -5.84
CA LEU A 71 12.97 -4.93 -6.97
C LEU A 71 14.25 -4.09 -6.85
N HIS A 72 14.41 -3.31 -5.80
CA HIS A 72 15.52 -2.37 -5.63
C HIS A 72 16.91 -3.00 -5.84
N ASP A 73 17.11 -4.23 -5.43
CA ASP A 73 18.37 -4.98 -5.56
C ASP A 73 18.35 -6.05 -6.67
N LYS A 74 17.34 -6.00 -7.54
CA LYS A 74 17.10 -7.01 -8.59
C LYS A 74 16.96 -6.40 -9.98
N ALA A 75 16.25 -5.28 -10.09
CA ALA A 75 16.05 -4.63 -11.36
C ALA A 75 17.33 -3.87 -11.79
N SER A 76 17.71 -4.05 -13.05
CA SER A 76 18.83 -3.34 -13.67
C SER A 76 18.44 -1.98 -14.26
N ILE A 77 17.17 -1.64 -14.24
CA ILE A 77 16.60 -0.40 -14.75
C ILE A 77 15.90 0.39 -13.65
N PRO A 78 15.82 1.72 -13.75
CA PRO A 78 15.09 2.55 -12.80
C PRO A 78 13.60 2.20 -12.76
N ILE A 79 13.05 2.17 -11.53
CA ILE A 79 11.60 2.05 -11.28
C ILE A 79 11.19 3.24 -10.43
N GLU A 80 10.26 4.05 -10.92
CA GLU A 80 9.74 5.23 -10.24
C GLU A 80 8.23 5.15 -10.03
N VAL A 81 7.72 5.84 -9.01
CA VAL A 81 6.29 5.95 -8.73
C VAL A 81 5.89 7.41 -8.85
N CYS A 82 5.15 7.73 -9.90
CA CYS A 82 4.61 9.06 -10.17
C CYS A 82 3.26 9.25 -9.44
N ARG A 83 3.19 10.28 -8.60
CA ARG A 83 1.99 10.69 -7.87
C ARG A 83 1.62 12.13 -8.21
N ASP A 84 1.59 12.44 -9.48
CA ASP A 84 1.36 13.77 -9.99
C ASP A 84 0.54 13.73 -11.28
N TYR A 85 0.02 14.88 -11.69
CA TYR A 85 -0.63 15.08 -12.99
C TYR A 85 0.37 15.01 -14.16
N ALA A 86 1.66 15.25 -13.89
CA ALA A 86 2.72 15.27 -14.90
C ALA A 86 3.67 14.09 -14.77
N LEU A 87 3.97 13.43 -15.89
CA LEU A 87 5.06 12.48 -15.97
C LEU A 87 6.42 13.18 -15.91
N PRO A 88 7.45 12.54 -15.32
CA PRO A 88 8.82 13.06 -15.34
C PRO A 88 9.29 13.41 -16.77
N ALA A 89 10.16 14.42 -16.88
CA ALA A 89 10.63 14.91 -18.16
C ALA A 89 11.43 13.88 -18.98
N TYR A 90 12.08 12.93 -18.32
CA TYR A 90 12.88 11.88 -18.97
C TYR A 90 12.05 10.77 -19.61
N VAL A 91 10.73 10.76 -19.39
CA VAL A 91 9.84 9.72 -19.94
C VAL A 91 9.69 9.91 -21.46
N ASP A 92 9.96 8.86 -22.22
CA ASP A 92 9.97 8.80 -23.67
C ASP A 92 9.43 7.46 -24.20
N GLU A 93 9.65 7.18 -25.47
CA GLU A 93 9.20 5.96 -26.18
C GLU A 93 9.87 4.66 -25.69
N GLU A 94 11.03 4.75 -25.04
CA GLU A 94 11.72 3.62 -24.40
C GLU A 94 11.25 3.37 -22.95
N SER A 95 10.36 4.21 -22.42
CA SER A 95 9.81 4.10 -21.08
C SER A 95 8.57 3.21 -21.06
N LEU A 96 8.42 2.39 -20.01
CA LEU A 96 7.17 1.69 -19.70
C LEU A 96 6.39 2.46 -18.65
N ILE A 97 5.18 2.88 -18.98
CA ILE A 97 4.24 3.49 -18.05
C ILE A 97 3.20 2.46 -17.63
N ILE A 98 3.14 2.16 -16.33
CA ILE A 98 2.07 1.34 -15.79
C ILE A 98 1.08 2.27 -15.07
N ALA A 99 -0.04 2.59 -15.74
CA ALA A 99 -1.07 3.44 -15.17
C ALA A 99 -2.02 2.60 -14.30
N VAL A 100 -2.06 2.90 -13.00
CA VAL A 100 -2.82 2.13 -12.00
C VAL A 100 -3.85 3.04 -11.34
N SER A 101 -5.12 2.76 -11.56
CA SER A 101 -6.23 3.44 -10.88
C SER A 101 -7.31 2.42 -10.54
N TYR A 102 -7.56 2.18 -9.25
CA TYR A 102 -8.60 1.22 -8.86
C TYR A 102 -9.94 1.53 -9.52
N SER A 103 -10.43 2.76 -9.41
CA SER A 103 -11.70 3.19 -10.03
C SER A 103 -11.61 3.42 -11.53
N GLY A 104 -10.41 3.66 -12.07
CA GLY A 104 -10.22 4.16 -13.43
C GLY A 104 -10.54 5.64 -13.63
N GLU A 105 -10.85 6.37 -12.54
CA GLU A 105 -11.34 7.76 -12.56
C GLU A 105 -10.38 8.74 -11.87
N THR A 106 -9.15 8.32 -11.58
CA THR A 106 -8.20 9.19 -10.87
C THR A 106 -7.59 10.17 -11.85
N GLU A 107 -7.87 11.46 -11.67
CA GLU A 107 -7.48 12.53 -12.61
C GLU A 107 -5.98 12.57 -12.88
N GLU A 108 -5.15 12.46 -11.83
CA GLU A 108 -3.70 12.44 -11.95
C GLU A 108 -3.22 11.25 -12.79
N THR A 109 -3.83 10.09 -12.58
CA THR A 109 -3.47 8.86 -13.35
C THR A 109 -3.92 8.97 -14.80
N LEU A 110 -5.09 9.52 -15.07
CA LEU A 110 -5.59 9.75 -16.43
C LEU A 110 -4.75 10.78 -17.17
N SER A 111 -4.34 11.86 -16.49
CA SER A 111 -3.41 12.86 -17.07
C SER A 111 -2.07 12.24 -17.42
N ALA A 112 -1.48 11.45 -16.52
CA ALA A 112 -0.23 10.74 -16.77
C ALA A 112 -0.37 9.73 -17.92
N PHE A 113 -1.48 9.00 -17.99
CA PHE A 113 -1.82 8.09 -19.08
C PHE A 113 -1.87 8.81 -20.43
N LEU A 114 -2.58 9.94 -20.53
CA LEU A 114 -2.65 10.73 -21.75
C LEU A 114 -1.28 11.23 -22.21
N GLN A 115 -0.44 11.69 -21.27
CA GLN A 115 0.93 12.10 -21.59
C GLN A 115 1.76 10.93 -22.11
N ALA A 116 1.61 9.73 -21.53
CA ALA A 116 2.28 8.52 -21.99
C ALA A 116 1.89 8.17 -23.45
N VAL A 117 0.60 8.27 -23.78
CA VAL A 117 0.11 8.07 -25.16
C VAL A 117 0.73 9.09 -26.12
N LYS A 118 0.70 10.39 -25.76
CA LYS A 118 1.30 11.47 -26.58
C LYS A 118 2.80 11.31 -26.78
N ARG A 119 3.52 10.76 -25.81
CA ARG A 119 4.97 10.47 -25.86
C ARG A 119 5.29 9.12 -26.49
N ARG A 120 4.29 8.36 -26.97
CA ARG A 120 4.43 7.03 -27.58
C ARG A 120 5.13 6.01 -26.69
N CYS A 121 4.94 6.11 -25.38
CA CYS A 121 5.50 5.17 -24.41
C CYS A 121 4.93 3.76 -24.60
N MET A 122 5.62 2.74 -24.10
CA MET A 122 5.02 1.46 -23.81
C MET A 122 4.06 1.65 -22.62
N ILE A 123 2.83 1.16 -22.71
CA ILE A 123 1.81 1.40 -21.68
C ILE A 123 1.11 0.10 -21.28
N VAL A 124 0.94 -0.09 -19.99
CA VAL A 124 0.06 -1.12 -19.40
C VAL A 124 -0.88 -0.43 -18.42
N THR A 125 -2.13 -0.84 -18.38
CA THR A 125 -3.11 -0.25 -17.46
C THR A 125 -3.71 -1.29 -16.51
N VAL A 126 -4.02 -0.86 -15.29
CA VAL A 126 -4.67 -1.69 -14.25
C VAL A 126 -5.82 -0.89 -13.64
N SER A 127 -7.05 -1.34 -13.82
CA SER A 127 -8.22 -0.73 -13.15
C SER A 127 -9.39 -1.71 -13.06
N SER A 128 -10.42 -1.37 -12.25
CA SER A 128 -11.68 -2.13 -12.26
C SER A 128 -12.59 -1.76 -13.43
N GLY A 129 -12.35 -0.62 -14.07
CA GLY A 129 -13.14 -0.08 -15.17
C GLY A 129 -12.85 1.40 -15.36
N GLY A 130 -13.91 2.20 -15.48
CA GLY A 130 -13.85 3.64 -15.63
C GLY A 130 -13.21 4.11 -16.94
N HIS A 131 -12.89 5.40 -17.03
CA HIS A 131 -12.27 6.00 -18.23
C HIS A 131 -10.94 5.34 -18.58
N LEU A 132 -10.11 4.99 -17.58
CA LEU A 132 -8.83 4.31 -17.84
C LEU A 132 -9.04 2.97 -18.56
N GLY A 133 -10.02 2.18 -18.14
CA GLY A 133 -10.37 0.92 -18.81
C GLY A 133 -10.93 1.13 -20.22
N ALA A 134 -11.86 2.08 -20.39
CA ALA A 134 -12.45 2.42 -21.67
C ALA A 134 -11.41 2.93 -22.68
N PHE A 135 -10.55 3.84 -22.26
CA PHE A 135 -9.48 4.37 -23.13
C PHE A 135 -8.44 3.31 -23.49
N SER A 136 -8.10 2.42 -22.54
CA SER A 136 -7.18 1.32 -22.83
C SER A 136 -7.72 0.37 -23.89
N GLN A 137 -9.00 0.01 -23.80
CA GLN A 137 -9.66 -0.84 -24.80
C GLN A 137 -9.73 -0.15 -26.16
N LYS A 138 -10.09 1.13 -26.18
CA LYS A 138 -10.22 1.93 -27.41
C LYS A 138 -8.89 2.10 -28.15
N LEU A 139 -7.79 2.28 -27.41
CA LEU A 139 -6.44 2.44 -27.96
C LEU A 139 -5.65 1.12 -28.06
N GLU A 140 -6.31 -0.01 -27.87
CA GLU A 140 -5.72 -1.37 -27.90
C GLU A 140 -4.50 -1.53 -26.96
N ILE A 141 -4.47 -0.78 -25.84
CA ILE A 141 -3.41 -0.84 -24.83
C ILE A 141 -3.65 -2.05 -23.91
N PRO A 142 -2.59 -2.83 -23.57
CA PRO A 142 -2.68 -3.92 -22.60
C PRO A 142 -3.36 -3.50 -21.31
N TYR A 143 -4.51 -4.09 -21.02
CA TYR A 143 -5.38 -3.76 -19.90
C TYR A 143 -5.58 -4.97 -18.99
N ILE A 144 -5.28 -4.80 -17.71
CA ILE A 144 -5.51 -5.80 -16.66
C ILE A 144 -6.73 -5.36 -15.85
N GLN A 145 -7.88 -5.97 -16.16
CA GLN A 145 -9.11 -5.69 -15.43
C GLN A 145 -9.13 -6.40 -14.08
N ILE A 146 -9.33 -5.64 -13.01
CA ILE A 146 -9.45 -6.11 -11.63
C ILE A 146 -10.90 -6.01 -11.14
N PRO A 147 -11.30 -6.75 -10.08
CA PRO A 147 -12.68 -6.74 -9.60
C PRO A 147 -13.11 -5.40 -9.02
N GLU A 148 -14.39 -5.06 -9.22
CA GLU A 148 -15.07 -3.94 -8.57
C GLU A 148 -15.51 -4.28 -7.14
N GLY A 149 -16.04 -3.28 -6.42
CA GLY A 149 -16.69 -3.45 -5.11
C GLY A 149 -15.77 -3.29 -3.90
N PHE A 150 -14.45 -3.15 -4.10
CA PHE A 150 -13.52 -2.88 -3.00
C PHE A 150 -13.40 -1.37 -2.72
N VAL A 151 -13.04 -1.03 -1.49
CA VAL A 151 -12.38 0.25 -1.26
C VAL A 151 -10.91 0.13 -1.72
N PRO A 152 -10.30 1.17 -2.33
CA PRO A 152 -8.99 1.02 -3.00
C PRO A 152 -7.89 0.41 -2.12
N ARG A 153 -7.84 0.76 -0.83
CA ARG A 153 -6.84 0.22 0.11
C ARG A 153 -7.00 -1.27 0.44
N ALA A 154 -8.22 -1.81 0.32
CA ALA A 154 -8.47 -3.24 0.49
C ALA A 154 -8.14 -4.06 -0.77
N ALA A 155 -7.99 -3.38 -1.92
CA ALA A 155 -7.67 -4.01 -3.20
C ALA A 155 -6.16 -4.19 -3.44
N ILE A 156 -5.30 -4.09 -2.42
CA ILE A 156 -3.84 -4.09 -2.60
C ILE A 156 -3.32 -5.32 -3.35
N ALA A 157 -3.93 -6.48 -3.18
CA ALA A 157 -3.59 -7.68 -3.94
C ALA A 157 -3.71 -7.45 -5.46
N TYR A 158 -4.80 -6.82 -5.87
CA TYR A 158 -5.08 -6.49 -7.27
C TYR A 158 -4.30 -5.28 -7.81
N LEU A 159 -3.72 -4.48 -6.92
CA LEU A 159 -2.92 -3.31 -7.28
C LEU A 159 -1.40 -3.60 -7.26
N PHE A 160 -0.99 -4.75 -6.73
CA PHE A 160 0.42 -5.15 -6.63
C PHE A 160 0.77 -6.35 -7.51
N PHE A 161 0.06 -7.48 -7.39
CA PHE A 161 0.45 -8.71 -8.10
C PHE A 161 0.38 -8.61 -9.63
N PRO A 162 -0.54 -7.84 -10.25
CA PRO A 162 -0.47 -7.55 -11.68
C PRO A 162 0.85 -6.91 -12.10
N LEU A 163 1.40 -6.00 -11.29
CA LEU A 163 2.68 -5.36 -11.58
C LEU A 163 3.83 -6.38 -11.58
N VAL A 164 3.81 -7.33 -10.64
CA VAL A 164 4.79 -8.44 -10.59
C VAL A 164 4.77 -9.22 -11.92
N THR A 165 3.58 -9.63 -12.38
CA THR A 165 3.41 -10.36 -13.65
C THR A 165 3.90 -9.54 -14.86
N VAL A 166 3.63 -8.23 -14.89
CA VAL A 166 4.14 -7.36 -15.96
C VAL A 166 5.65 -7.34 -15.95
N MET A 167 6.30 -7.15 -14.79
CA MET A 167 7.76 -7.09 -14.68
C MET A 167 8.46 -8.39 -15.10
N GLU A 168 7.83 -9.53 -14.85
CA GLU A 168 8.32 -10.83 -15.32
C GLU A 168 8.23 -10.94 -16.85
N ARG A 169 7.11 -10.55 -17.44
CA ARG A 169 6.88 -10.67 -18.88
C ARG A 169 7.80 -9.80 -19.73
N ILE A 170 8.12 -8.62 -19.23
CA ILE A 170 9.07 -7.71 -19.91
C ILE A 170 10.53 -8.02 -19.58
N GLY A 171 10.80 -9.08 -18.82
CA GLY A 171 12.15 -9.55 -18.53
C GLY A 171 12.93 -8.73 -17.50
N VAL A 172 12.29 -7.84 -16.73
CA VAL A 172 12.95 -7.03 -15.70
C VAL A 172 13.30 -7.87 -14.48
N VAL A 173 12.50 -8.87 -14.17
CA VAL A 173 12.76 -9.81 -13.08
C VAL A 173 12.42 -11.24 -13.50
N LYS A 174 13.15 -12.20 -12.95
CA LYS A 174 12.76 -13.62 -12.98
C LYS A 174 12.21 -13.97 -11.62
N GLU A 175 10.99 -14.50 -11.59
CA GLU A 175 10.38 -15.02 -10.38
C GLU A 175 11.15 -16.26 -9.90
N THR A 176 11.55 -16.30 -8.64
CA THR A 176 12.38 -17.34 -8.04
C THR A 176 11.67 -18.07 -6.90
N GLY A 177 10.34 -18.24 -7.01
CA GLY A 177 9.49 -18.80 -5.95
C GLY A 177 9.24 -17.85 -4.79
N GLU A 178 9.47 -16.52 -4.96
CA GLU A 178 9.15 -15.52 -3.93
C GLU A 178 7.66 -15.27 -3.83
N VAL A 179 6.96 -15.30 -4.95
CA VAL A 179 5.52 -15.13 -5.00
C VAL A 179 4.85 -16.29 -4.25
N GLU A 180 5.18 -17.54 -4.55
CA GLU A 180 4.55 -18.69 -3.89
C GLU A 180 4.86 -18.74 -2.39
N GLU A 181 6.09 -18.44 -1.98
CA GLU A 181 6.41 -18.31 -0.55
C GLU A 181 5.59 -17.20 0.11
N SER A 182 5.44 -16.06 -0.56
CA SER A 182 4.66 -14.96 -0.01
C SER A 182 3.19 -15.34 0.17
N LEU A 183 2.59 -16.04 -0.78
CA LEU A 183 1.22 -16.54 -0.68
C LEU A 183 1.04 -17.54 0.48
N GLN A 184 2.03 -18.38 0.72
CA GLN A 184 2.01 -19.31 1.87
C GLN A 184 2.08 -18.53 3.18
N VAL A 185 3.03 -17.60 3.32
CA VAL A 185 3.22 -16.78 4.52
C VAL A 185 1.99 -15.91 4.79
N LEU A 186 1.39 -15.33 3.76
CA LEU A 186 0.15 -14.56 3.92
C LEU A 186 -1.01 -15.41 4.45
N ARG A 187 -1.13 -16.67 4.03
CA ARG A 187 -2.14 -17.60 4.59
C ARG A 187 -1.92 -17.88 6.07
N GLU A 188 -0.68 -18.02 6.49
CA GLU A 188 -0.32 -18.23 7.90
C GLU A 188 -0.63 -16.97 8.72
N VAL A 189 -0.21 -15.80 8.25
CA VAL A 189 -0.50 -14.51 8.92
C VAL A 189 -2.01 -14.26 9.02
N SER A 190 -2.79 -14.59 7.97
CA SER A 190 -4.26 -14.48 8.02
C SER A 190 -4.85 -15.35 9.13
N LYS A 191 -4.46 -16.63 9.18
CA LYS A 191 -4.94 -17.57 10.21
C LYS A 191 -4.59 -17.13 11.63
N GLU A 192 -3.42 -16.54 11.85
CA GLU A 192 -2.96 -16.09 13.15
C GLU A 192 -3.63 -14.79 13.62
N ASN A 193 -4.12 -13.96 12.68
CA ASN A 193 -4.69 -12.66 12.98
C ASN A 193 -6.18 -12.54 12.65
N ALA A 194 -6.85 -13.63 12.26
CA ALA A 194 -8.28 -13.65 11.99
C ALA A 194 -9.11 -13.29 13.24
N LEU A 195 -10.35 -12.83 13.01
CA LEU A 195 -11.28 -12.45 14.09
C LEU A 195 -11.49 -13.57 15.12
N SER A 196 -11.56 -14.80 14.65
CA SER A 196 -11.77 -16.00 15.47
C SER A 196 -10.62 -16.33 16.43
N VAL A 197 -9.44 -15.72 16.22
CA VAL A 197 -8.28 -15.95 17.09
C VAL A 197 -8.39 -15.08 18.33
N ALA A 198 -8.38 -15.74 19.50
CA ALA A 198 -8.50 -15.06 20.80
C ALA A 198 -7.41 -13.99 20.99
N PHE A 199 -7.75 -12.88 21.66
CA PHE A 199 -6.89 -11.73 21.88
C PHE A 199 -5.48 -12.10 22.36
N LYS A 200 -5.36 -13.03 23.32
CA LYS A 200 -4.06 -13.48 23.85
C LYS A 200 -3.13 -14.10 22.81
N LYS A 201 -3.65 -14.62 21.70
CA LYS A 201 -2.87 -15.28 20.62
C LYS A 201 -2.79 -14.42 19.37
N ASN A 202 -3.64 -13.41 19.21
CA ASN A 202 -3.71 -12.57 18.04
C ASN A 202 -2.79 -11.35 18.17
N ARG A 203 -1.74 -11.31 17.35
CA ARG A 203 -0.72 -10.26 17.40
C ARG A 203 -1.28 -8.89 16.99
N ALA A 204 -2.12 -8.85 15.95
CA ALA A 204 -2.68 -7.60 15.46
C ALA A 204 -3.67 -6.98 16.46
N LYS A 205 -4.49 -7.78 17.14
CA LYS A 205 -5.37 -7.31 18.22
C LYS A 205 -4.56 -6.70 19.37
N LYS A 206 -3.45 -7.34 19.77
CA LYS A 206 -2.55 -6.82 20.82
C LYS A 206 -1.94 -5.48 20.41
N LEU A 207 -1.36 -5.41 19.20
CA LEU A 207 -0.79 -4.16 18.68
C LEU A 207 -1.84 -3.04 18.66
N ALA A 208 -3.05 -3.32 18.16
CA ALA A 208 -4.14 -2.35 18.15
C ALA A 208 -4.49 -1.83 19.53
N SER A 209 -4.55 -2.70 20.54
CA SER A 209 -4.86 -2.32 21.93
C SER A 209 -3.78 -1.44 22.57
N GLU A 210 -2.51 -1.66 22.21
CA GLU A 210 -1.39 -0.87 22.73
C GLU A 210 -1.33 0.55 22.14
N ILE A 211 -1.84 0.72 20.88
CA ILE A 211 -1.84 2.03 20.18
C ILE A 211 -3.16 2.80 20.37
N GLU A 212 -4.20 2.21 20.96
CA GLU A 212 -5.59 2.70 20.93
C GLU A 212 -5.74 4.18 21.31
N SER A 213 -5.00 4.63 22.33
CA SER A 213 -5.07 6.01 22.87
C SER A 213 -3.97 6.93 22.37
N THR A 214 -3.20 6.54 21.36
CA THR A 214 -2.02 7.29 20.91
C THR A 214 -2.04 7.60 19.40
N ILE A 215 -1.08 8.38 18.97
CA ILE A 215 -0.79 8.68 17.57
C ILE A 215 0.37 7.78 17.12
N PRO A 216 0.13 6.78 16.25
CA PRO A 216 1.19 5.87 15.82
C PRO A 216 2.12 6.51 14.79
N ILE A 217 3.42 6.37 15.00
CA ILE A 217 4.47 6.69 14.03
C ILE A 217 5.16 5.38 13.66
N VAL A 218 5.34 5.15 12.36
CA VAL A 218 5.92 3.90 11.84
C VAL A 218 7.33 4.16 11.35
N TYR A 219 8.31 3.48 11.92
CA TYR A 219 9.71 3.55 11.48
C TYR A 219 10.07 2.31 10.67
N GLY A 220 10.44 2.55 9.41
CA GLY A 220 10.87 1.52 8.47
C GLY A 220 12.33 1.68 8.05
N PHE A 221 12.78 0.80 7.17
CA PHE A 221 14.09 0.90 6.53
C PHE A 221 14.09 0.13 5.21
N ARG A 222 14.92 0.55 4.23
CA ARG A 222 15.12 -0.15 2.94
C ARG A 222 13.81 -0.69 2.34
N GLN A 223 13.69 -2.02 2.18
CA GLN A 223 12.52 -2.69 1.61
C GLN A 223 11.22 -2.54 2.42
N TYR A 224 11.26 -1.97 3.59
CA TYR A 224 10.07 -1.67 4.40
C TYR A 224 9.60 -0.22 4.26
N SER A 225 10.14 0.54 3.31
CA SER A 225 9.75 1.93 3.06
C SER A 225 8.27 2.03 2.66
N ALA A 226 7.88 1.28 1.63
CA ALA A 226 6.49 1.20 1.19
C ALA A 226 5.56 0.63 2.27
N VAL A 227 6.04 -0.35 3.04
CA VAL A 227 5.29 -0.93 4.16
C VAL A 227 5.01 0.13 5.24
N ALA A 228 6.01 0.90 5.66
CA ALA A 228 5.84 1.98 6.64
C ALA A 228 4.86 3.05 6.15
N ARG A 229 5.02 3.51 4.90
CA ARG A 229 4.08 4.43 4.24
C ARG A 229 2.65 3.87 4.22
N ARG A 230 2.48 2.59 3.86
CA ARG A 230 1.17 1.95 3.84
C ARG A 230 0.54 1.90 5.22
N LEU A 231 1.28 1.47 6.24
CA LEU A 231 0.75 1.41 7.62
C LEU A 231 0.24 2.77 8.08
N LYS A 232 1.02 3.83 7.82
CA LYS A 232 0.58 5.22 8.06
C LYS A 232 -0.75 5.51 7.38
N CYS A 233 -0.89 5.16 6.10
CA CYS A 233 -2.14 5.38 5.36
C CYS A 233 -3.30 4.55 5.93
N GLN A 234 -3.05 3.29 6.30
CA GLN A 234 -4.04 2.40 6.90
C GLN A 234 -4.54 2.92 8.25
N PHE A 235 -3.67 3.44 9.11
CA PHE A 235 -4.08 4.08 10.35
C PHE A 235 -4.94 5.33 10.09
N ASN A 236 -4.55 6.17 9.14
CA ASN A 236 -5.33 7.34 8.78
C ASN A 236 -6.72 6.95 8.24
N GLU A 237 -6.78 6.00 7.29
CA GLU A 237 -7.99 5.69 6.56
C GLU A 237 -8.92 4.71 7.28
N ASN A 238 -8.39 3.66 7.91
CA ASN A 238 -9.20 2.69 8.65
C ASN A 238 -9.51 3.20 10.05
N SER A 239 -8.49 3.58 10.81
CA SER A 239 -8.64 3.89 12.24
C SER A 239 -9.01 5.33 12.53
N LYS A 240 -9.04 6.21 11.51
CA LYS A 240 -9.32 7.65 11.65
C LYS A 240 -8.40 8.33 12.67
N VAL A 241 -7.12 7.93 12.68
CA VAL A 241 -6.11 8.52 13.56
C VAL A 241 -4.97 9.11 12.74
N PRO A 242 -4.52 10.33 13.02
CA PRO A 242 -3.32 10.87 12.39
C PRO A 242 -2.15 9.92 12.61
N SER A 243 -1.37 9.69 11.56
CA SER A 243 -0.19 8.84 11.64
C SER A 243 0.90 9.40 10.73
N LYS A 244 2.15 9.13 11.07
CA LYS A 244 3.33 9.49 10.30
C LYS A 244 4.19 8.25 10.10
N PHE A 245 5.17 8.35 9.20
CA PHE A 245 6.22 7.35 9.05
C PHE A 245 7.53 8.05 8.74
N ASP A 246 8.62 7.40 9.08
CA ASP A 246 9.96 7.81 8.68
C ASP A 246 10.87 6.61 8.52
N LEU A 247 12.06 6.82 7.96
CA LEU A 247 12.94 5.76 7.49
C LEU A 247 14.34 5.87 8.08
N PHE A 248 14.85 4.73 8.54
CA PHE A 248 16.29 4.58 8.79
C PHE A 248 17.05 4.55 7.45
N SER A 249 18.17 5.17 7.34
CA SER A 249 18.98 5.86 8.38
C SER A 249 18.65 7.34 8.54
N GLU A 250 17.87 7.92 7.62
CA GLU A 250 17.59 9.37 7.52
C GLU A 250 17.01 9.96 8.81
N LEU A 251 16.04 9.26 9.43
CA LEU A 251 15.41 9.72 10.68
C LEU A 251 16.42 9.97 11.84
N ASN A 252 17.61 9.36 11.79
CA ASN A 252 18.65 9.60 12.78
C ASN A 252 19.45 10.89 12.56
N HIS A 253 19.20 11.61 11.46
CA HIS A 253 19.85 12.87 11.14
C HIS A 253 18.96 14.09 11.43
N ASN A 254 17.66 13.89 11.68
CA ASN A 254 16.67 14.96 11.89
C ASN A 254 15.56 14.58 12.87
N GLU A 255 14.70 13.59 12.55
CA GLU A 255 13.51 13.20 13.30
C GLU A 255 13.81 12.88 14.76
N VAL A 256 14.94 12.22 15.05
CA VAL A 256 15.32 11.80 16.41
C VAL A 256 15.47 12.99 17.38
N VAL A 257 15.84 14.17 16.90
CA VAL A 257 15.97 15.39 17.70
C VAL A 257 14.61 15.88 18.20
N GLY A 258 13.53 15.65 17.44
CA GLY A 258 12.18 16.01 17.85
C GLY A 258 11.73 15.34 19.16
N TRP A 259 12.34 14.21 19.54
CA TRP A 259 12.04 13.51 20.80
C TRP A 259 12.70 14.15 22.03
N GLU A 260 13.48 15.21 21.88
CA GLU A 260 13.96 16.05 22.99
C GLU A 260 12.85 16.95 23.55
N ALA A 261 11.73 17.08 22.86
CA ALA A 261 10.58 17.86 23.28
C ALA A 261 10.03 17.40 24.66
N SER A 262 9.19 18.25 25.25
CA SER A 262 8.56 17.97 26.54
C SER A 262 7.66 16.74 26.50
N ASP A 263 7.56 16.03 27.61
CA ASP A 263 6.72 14.83 27.75
C ASP A 263 5.24 15.11 27.46
N HIS A 264 4.76 16.31 27.69
CA HIS A 264 3.39 16.73 27.34
C HIS A 264 3.09 16.53 25.85
N LEU A 265 4.06 16.77 24.98
CA LEU A 265 3.92 16.55 23.53
C LEU A 265 4.19 15.08 23.16
N THR A 266 5.30 14.53 23.63
CA THR A 266 5.82 13.25 23.13
C THR A 266 5.04 12.03 23.65
N LYS A 267 4.46 12.10 24.86
CA LYS A 267 3.66 11.01 25.45
C LYS A 267 2.34 10.70 24.70
N ASN A 268 1.95 11.54 23.75
CA ASN A 268 0.80 11.27 22.89
C ASN A 268 1.11 10.27 21.75
N PHE A 269 2.38 9.90 21.57
CA PHE A 269 2.80 9.06 20.46
C PHE A 269 3.13 7.63 20.89
N SER A 270 2.94 6.72 19.94
CA SER A 270 3.51 5.36 19.95
C SER A 270 4.42 5.19 18.74
N ILE A 271 5.56 4.53 18.93
CA ILE A 271 6.46 4.20 17.82
C ILE A 271 6.32 2.72 17.48
N VAL A 272 6.10 2.43 16.20
CA VAL A 272 6.03 1.08 15.64
C VAL A 272 7.24 0.85 14.75
N PHE A 273 8.20 0.04 15.21
CA PHE A 273 9.37 -0.34 14.42
C PHE A 273 9.04 -1.54 13.52
N LEU A 274 9.35 -1.45 12.24
CA LEU A 274 9.37 -2.60 11.35
C LEU A 274 10.70 -3.33 11.50
N ARG A 275 10.66 -4.65 11.74
CA ARG A 275 11.84 -5.46 12.03
C ARG A 275 11.98 -6.61 11.05
N ASP A 276 13.23 -6.95 10.72
CA ASP A 276 13.57 -8.10 9.87
C ASP A 276 14.48 -9.08 10.65
N PRO A 277 14.28 -10.39 10.59
CA PRO A 277 15.17 -11.37 11.21
C PRO A 277 16.62 -11.25 10.72
N LYS A 278 16.83 -10.70 9.50
CA LYS A 278 18.12 -10.53 8.85
C LYS A 278 18.44 -9.04 8.63
N GLU A 279 18.22 -8.22 9.67
CA GLU A 279 18.61 -6.81 9.61
C GLU A 279 20.11 -6.66 9.40
N PRO A 280 20.56 -5.77 8.49
CA PRO A 280 21.96 -5.38 8.42
C PRO A 280 22.44 -4.83 9.78
N PRO A 281 23.68 -5.17 10.20
CA PRO A 281 24.19 -4.77 11.53
C PRO A 281 24.04 -3.27 11.81
N GLU A 282 24.35 -2.43 10.83
CA GLU A 282 24.24 -0.97 10.94
C GLU A 282 22.79 -0.50 11.20
N ILE A 283 21.82 -1.11 10.57
CA ILE A 283 20.38 -0.81 10.78
C ILE A 283 19.92 -1.33 12.14
N LYS A 284 20.32 -2.55 12.50
CA LYS A 284 20.01 -3.14 13.81
C LYS A 284 20.51 -2.26 14.96
N HIS A 285 21.73 -1.77 14.89
CA HIS A 285 22.31 -0.89 15.90
C HIS A 285 21.57 0.45 15.94
N ARG A 286 21.28 1.07 14.78
CA ARG A 286 20.47 2.30 14.72
C ARG A 286 19.12 2.13 15.38
N ILE A 287 18.37 1.06 15.06
CA ILE A 287 17.09 0.77 15.68
C ILE A 287 17.22 0.61 17.19
N GLN A 288 18.23 -0.13 17.67
CA GLN A 288 18.44 -0.33 19.11
C GLN A 288 18.76 0.98 19.86
N ILE A 289 19.59 1.84 19.27
CA ILE A 289 19.94 3.14 19.85
C ILE A 289 18.71 4.05 19.84
N THR A 290 18.02 4.18 18.70
CA THR A 290 16.81 5.01 18.59
C THR A 290 15.75 4.53 19.58
N LYS A 291 15.56 3.21 19.72
CA LYS A 291 14.62 2.65 20.70
C LYS A 291 14.95 3.08 22.14
N ARG A 292 16.25 3.12 22.53
CA ARG A 292 16.67 3.63 23.84
C ARG A 292 16.38 5.12 24.03
N ILE A 293 16.55 5.92 22.97
CA ILE A 293 16.28 7.36 22.99
C ILE A 293 14.76 7.61 23.14
N VAL A 294 13.94 6.96 22.32
CA VAL A 294 12.50 7.26 22.28
C VAL A 294 11.69 6.61 23.39
N SER A 295 12.12 5.45 23.95
CA SER A 295 11.36 4.71 24.95
C SER A 295 10.96 5.52 26.20
N PRO A 296 11.83 6.38 26.79
CA PRO A 296 11.43 7.21 27.92
C PRO A 296 10.52 8.36 27.51
N LYS A 297 10.43 8.70 26.25
CA LYS A 297 9.73 9.88 25.71
C LYS A 297 8.31 9.59 25.23
N VAL A 298 8.07 8.45 24.62
CA VAL A 298 6.77 8.11 24.03
C VAL A 298 5.91 7.27 24.95
N SER A 299 4.63 7.13 24.63
CA SER A 299 3.70 6.28 25.38
C SER A 299 4.05 4.80 25.24
N LYS A 300 4.30 4.35 24.01
CA LYS A 300 4.57 2.94 23.69
C LYS A 300 5.65 2.82 22.61
N VAL A 301 6.43 1.77 22.74
CA VAL A 301 7.36 1.33 21.69
C VAL A 301 7.00 -0.11 21.33
N LEU A 302 6.66 -0.33 20.08
CA LEU A 302 6.13 -1.57 19.54
C LEU A 302 6.97 -2.03 18.37
N GLU A 303 6.88 -3.31 18.03
CA GLU A 303 7.60 -3.88 16.89
C GLU A 303 6.68 -4.78 16.07
N ILE A 304 6.75 -4.65 14.74
CA ILE A 304 6.19 -5.60 13.80
C ILE A 304 7.33 -6.40 13.22
N GLN A 305 7.48 -7.64 13.66
CA GLN A 305 8.48 -8.55 13.16
C GLN A 305 8.00 -9.20 11.86
N ALA A 306 8.74 -9.00 10.78
CA ALA A 306 8.52 -9.67 9.50
C ALA A 306 8.78 -11.18 9.62
N VAL A 307 8.02 -11.98 8.90
CA VAL A 307 8.18 -13.43 8.82
C VAL A 307 8.32 -13.87 7.36
N GLY A 308 9.00 -14.99 7.14
CA GLY A 308 9.35 -15.50 5.81
C GLY A 308 10.87 -15.57 5.61
N LYS A 309 11.29 -16.24 4.55
CA LYS A 309 12.71 -16.43 4.20
C LYS A 309 13.15 -15.41 3.16
N LYS A 310 12.35 -15.24 2.09
CA LYS A 310 12.63 -14.36 0.96
C LYS A 310 12.07 -12.95 1.19
N LYS A 311 12.59 -11.97 0.46
CA LYS A 311 12.31 -10.54 0.64
C LYS A 311 10.83 -10.22 0.53
N LEU A 312 10.16 -10.70 -0.54
CA LEU A 312 8.75 -10.42 -0.77
C LEU A 312 7.85 -10.92 0.37
N ALA A 313 8.06 -12.17 0.82
CA ALA A 313 7.31 -12.75 1.93
C ALA A 313 7.44 -11.93 3.21
N LYS A 314 8.66 -11.48 3.53
CA LYS A 314 8.92 -10.63 4.70
C LYS A 314 8.23 -9.28 4.61
N MET A 315 8.32 -8.59 3.47
CA MET A 315 7.66 -7.31 3.24
C MET A 315 6.14 -7.43 3.42
N LEU A 316 5.54 -8.41 2.72
CA LEU A 316 4.09 -8.60 2.73
C LEU A 316 3.56 -9.10 4.09
N SER A 317 4.33 -9.91 4.83
CA SER A 317 3.93 -10.34 6.17
C SER A 317 3.85 -9.18 7.16
N ALA A 318 4.85 -8.28 7.16
CA ALA A 318 4.84 -7.11 8.02
C ALA A 318 3.71 -6.14 7.65
N GLN A 319 3.50 -5.92 6.34
CA GLN A 319 2.36 -5.15 5.83
C GLN A 319 1.04 -5.72 6.35
N TYR A 320 0.83 -7.01 6.21
CA TYR A 320 -0.44 -7.67 6.48
C TYR A 320 -0.82 -7.66 7.97
N VAL A 321 0.17 -7.87 8.86
CA VAL A 321 -0.05 -7.65 10.30
C VAL A 321 -0.49 -6.22 10.58
N GLY A 322 0.11 -5.23 9.90
CA GLY A 322 -0.28 -3.82 10.02
C GLY A 322 -1.68 -3.53 9.48
N ASP A 323 -2.06 -4.15 8.37
CA ASP A 323 -3.41 -4.02 7.79
C ASP A 323 -4.47 -4.49 8.80
N PHE A 324 -4.30 -5.69 9.38
CA PHE A 324 -5.16 -6.19 10.46
C PHE A 324 -5.18 -5.25 11.67
N THR A 325 -3.99 -4.80 12.11
CA THR A 325 -3.85 -3.90 13.27
C THR A 325 -4.66 -2.63 13.08
N SER A 326 -4.65 -2.04 11.88
CA SER A 326 -5.38 -0.80 11.59
C SER A 326 -6.91 -0.99 11.62
N ILE A 327 -7.40 -2.15 11.21
CA ILE A 327 -8.83 -2.47 11.28
C ILE A 327 -9.23 -2.76 12.72
N TYR A 328 -8.47 -3.56 13.46
CA TYR A 328 -8.74 -3.79 14.89
C TYR A 328 -8.69 -2.50 15.71
N LEU A 329 -7.78 -1.59 15.38
CA LEU A 329 -7.74 -0.27 16.01
C LEU A 329 -9.00 0.54 15.73
N ALA A 330 -9.54 0.48 14.50
CA ALA A 330 -10.82 1.10 14.17
C ALA A 330 -11.96 0.55 15.03
N LEU A 331 -12.03 -0.78 15.18
CA LEU A 331 -13.05 -1.46 16.00
C LEU A 331 -12.97 -1.08 17.47
N LEU A 332 -11.75 -1.01 18.04
CA LEU A 332 -11.52 -0.56 19.41
C LEU A 332 -11.97 0.89 19.64
N ARG A 333 -11.82 1.72 18.63
CA ARG A 333 -12.25 3.13 18.64
C ARG A 333 -13.74 3.31 18.34
N GLY A 334 -14.46 2.23 18.02
CA GLY A 334 -15.86 2.25 17.65
C GLY A 334 -16.14 3.00 16.34
N VAL A 335 -15.17 3.03 15.41
CA VAL A 335 -15.30 3.71 14.11
C VAL A 335 -15.34 2.70 12.97
N ASP A 336 -16.24 2.91 12.01
CA ASP A 336 -16.30 2.09 10.80
C ASP A 336 -15.00 2.28 9.99
N PRO A 337 -14.24 1.22 9.72
CA PRO A 337 -13.02 1.33 8.94
C PRO A 337 -13.27 1.72 7.47
N SER A 338 -14.48 1.49 6.93
CA SER A 338 -14.75 1.59 5.49
C SER A 338 -14.77 3.01 4.93
N PRO A 339 -15.57 3.98 5.47
CA PRO A 339 -15.80 5.26 4.80
C PRO A 339 -14.59 6.20 4.90
N THR A 340 -14.40 6.99 3.84
CA THR A 340 -13.41 8.09 3.77
C THR A 340 -14.12 9.39 3.39
N LYS A 341 -15.01 9.88 4.29
CA LYS A 341 -15.91 11.02 4.05
C LYS A 341 -15.16 12.27 3.56
N THR A 342 -14.02 12.58 4.18
CA THR A 342 -13.19 13.73 3.82
C THR A 342 -12.65 13.65 2.39
N ILE A 343 -12.21 12.47 1.96
CA ILE A 343 -11.73 12.27 0.58
C ILE A 343 -12.90 12.39 -0.41
N SER A 344 -14.06 11.82 -0.06
CA SER A 344 -15.26 11.95 -0.90
C SER A 344 -15.70 13.39 -1.06
N TYR A 345 -15.70 14.16 0.03
CA TYR A 345 -16.00 15.58 0.01
C TYR A 345 -15.02 16.36 -0.88
N LEU A 346 -13.70 16.14 -0.68
CA LEU A 346 -12.67 16.77 -1.51
C LEU A 346 -12.90 16.52 -3.01
N LYS A 347 -13.14 15.26 -3.40
CA LYS A 347 -13.38 14.89 -4.80
C LYS A 347 -14.63 15.58 -5.37
N GLN A 348 -15.71 15.67 -4.59
CA GLN A 348 -16.92 16.36 -5.02
C GLN A 348 -16.69 17.87 -5.23
N GLU A 349 -15.95 18.51 -4.33
CA GLU A 349 -15.64 19.94 -4.47
C GLU A 349 -14.65 20.21 -5.62
N MET A 350 -13.68 19.32 -5.85
CA MET A 350 -12.79 19.43 -7.01
C MET A 350 -13.57 19.32 -8.32
N LYS A 351 -14.44 18.33 -8.45
CA LYS A 351 -15.25 18.14 -9.66
C LYS A 351 -16.13 19.34 -9.98
N LYS A 352 -16.67 20.05 -8.97
CA LYS A 352 -17.44 21.28 -9.18
C LYS A 352 -16.61 22.44 -9.75
N LYS A 353 -15.31 22.48 -9.42
CA LYS A 353 -14.41 23.55 -9.84
C LYS A 353 -13.71 23.27 -11.15
N HIS A 354 -13.38 22.03 -11.38
CA HIS A 354 -12.59 21.58 -12.53
C HIS A 354 -12.88 20.11 -12.79
N ASP A 355 -13.74 19.84 -13.78
CA ASP A 355 -14.00 18.49 -14.26
C ASP A 355 -13.07 18.21 -15.44
N MET A 356 -12.04 17.40 -15.21
CA MET A 356 -11.10 17.03 -16.25
C MET A 356 -11.66 15.99 -17.23
N THR A 357 -12.80 15.38 -16.95
CA THR A 357 -13.34 14.24 -17.70
C THR A 357 -13.61 14.60 -19.14
N GLU A 358 -14.34 15.69 -19.38
CA GLU A 358 -14.67 16.17 -20.74
C GLU A 358 -13.40 16.49 -21.55
N TRP A 359 -12.46 17.19 -20.92
CA TRP A 359 -11.18 17.51 -21.56
C TRP A 359 -10.39 16.23 -21.93
N LEU A 360 -10.34 15.25 -21.04
CA LEU A 360 -9.66 13.97 -21.32
C LEU A 360 -10.31 13.20 -22.47
N GLU A 361 -11.64 13.16 -22.52
CA GLU A 361 -12.38 12.54 -23.62
C GLU A 361 -12.11 13.21 -24.97
N GLU A 362 -12.08 14.55 -24.99
CA GLU A 362 -11.74 15.31 -26.22
C GLU A 362 -10.31 15.03 -26.67
N GLU A 363 -9.36 15.05 -25.75
CA GLU A 363 -7.95 14.76 -26.08
C GLU A 363 -7.73 13.34 -26.60
N ILE A 364 -8.42 12.34 -26.03
CA ILE A 364 -8.36 10.96 -26.55
C ILE A 364 -8.99 10.85 -27.94
N LYS A 365 -10.11 11.54 -28.20
CA LYS A 365 -10.70 11.60 -29.55
C LYS A 365 -9.77 12.21 -30.61
N ARG A 366 -8.92 13.16 -30.22
CA ARG A 366 -7.93 13.78 -31.14
C ARG A 366 -6.74 12.86 -31.42
N LEU A 367 -6.53 11.82 -30.66
CA LEU A 367 -5.44 10.84 -30.84
C LEU A 367 -5.84 9.66 -31.74
N GLU A 368 -7.09 9.59 -32.17
CA GLU A 368 -7.61 8.68 -33.19
C GLU A 368 -7.32 9.19 -34.60
#